data_5ca0af748cc8f994ee0d83dbd1ad3776
#
_entry.id   5ca0af748cc8f994ee0d83dbd1ad3776
#
_cell.length_a   1.000
_cell.length_b   1.000
_cell.length_c   1.000
_cell.angle_alpha   90.00
_cell.angle_beta   90.00
_cell.angle_gamma   90.00
#
_symmetry.space_group_name_H-M   'P 1'
#
loop_
_entity.id
_entity.type
_entity.pdbx_description
1 polymer ?
#
loop_
_entity_poly.entity_id
_entity_poly.type
_entity_poly.pdbx_seq_one_letter_code
_entity_poly.pdbx_strand_id
1 'polypeptide(L)'
;MDGKKIKVTIWNENVHETEQNALGDVCRQHYPHGIHNYLKDALAADDLEIRAVSLDMPEQGMPDSLIQDTDVLLWWGHCAHARVEDALADKLQKRVLDGMGLIVLHSGHYSKIFKRLMGTSCSLHWREVGEKERLWKVVRKHPITDGVPETFVIPHTEMYGESFDIPDDGKNIFISWYEGGNVFRSGVTFLRGNGRIFYFSPGHETYPIYHDKNVQRVIANAIRWANPQSMRDVWVENIPEGDEVITTPNPLADIDTSALHKAQ
;
A
#
# COMPACT_ATOMS: atom_id res chain seq x y z
N MET A 1 8.27 23.84 -16.85
CA MET A 1 8.71 23.36 -15.52
C MET A 1 8.99 21.88 -15.70
N ASP A 2 10.24 21.47 -15.72
CA ASP A 2 10.60 20.07 -15.66
C ASP A 2 10.19 19.55 -14.29
N GLY A 3 8.97 19.02 -14.21
CA GLY A 3 8.43 18.44 -12.98
C GLY A 3 9.21 17.19 -12.63
N LYS A 4 9.74 17.09 -11.42
CA LYS A 4 10.34 15.85 -10.89
C LYS A 4 9.34 14.71 -11.06
N LYS A 5 9.73 13.63 -11.75
CA LYS A 5 8.90 12.43 -11.92
C LYS A 5 8.69 11.75 -10.56
N ILE A 6 7.52 11.16 -10.36
CA ILE A 6 7.24 10.31 -9.21
C ILE A 6 7.97 8.97 -9.42
N LYS A 7 8.85 8.61 -8.50
CA LYS A 7 9.59 7.34 -8.53
C LYS A 7 8.76 6.24 -7.89
N VAL A 8 8.32 5.32 -8.73
CA VAL A 8 7.43 4.22 -8.35
C VAL A 8 8.20 2.91 -8.40
N THR A 9 8.14 2.14 -7.33
CA THR A 9 8.62 0.76 -7.32
C THR A 9 7.43 -0.20 -7.22
N ILE A 10 7.31 -1.15 -8.14
CA ILE A 10 6.31 -2.21 -8.12
C ILE A 10 7.00 -3.48 -7.69
N TRP A 11 6.67 -3.97 -6.50
CA TRP A 11 7.16 -5.21 -5.95
C TRP A 11 6.13 -6.32 -6.11
N ASN A 12 6.56 -7.47 -6.61
CA ASN A 12 5.75 -8.68 -6.78
C ASN A 12 6.48 -9.88 -6.18
N GLU A 13 5.79 -10.76 -5.46
CA GLU A 13 6.39 -12.03 -5.03
C GLU A 13 6.74 -12.95 -6.20
N ASN A 14 5.99 -12.85 -7.32
CA ASN A 14 6.24 -13.54 -8.60
C ASN A 14 6.43 -15.06 -8.46
N VAL A 15 5.70 -15.69 -7.54
CA VAL A 15 5.82 -17.14 -7.27
C VAL A 15 5.01 -17.94 -8.27
N HIS A 16 3.69 -17.71 -8.31
CA HIS A 16 2.80 -18.48 -9.18
C HIS A 16 3.14 -18.31 -10.66
N GLU A 17 3.54 -17.12 -11.09
CA GLU A 17 3.92 -16.87 -12.49
C GLU A 17 5.18 -17.64 -12.92
N THR A 18 6.03 -18.05 -11.96
CA THR A 18 7.27 -18.81 -12.24
C THR A 18 7.11 -20.32 -12.08
N GLU A 19 5.99 -20.79 -11.51
CA GLU A 19 5.74 -22.22 -11.34
C GLU A 19 5.58 -22.95 -12.69
N GLN A 20 6.17 -24.15 -12.77
CA GLN A 20 6.13 -25.01 -13.97
C GLN A 20 4.98 -26.03 -13.84
N ASN A 21 3.74 -25.52 -13.70
CA ASN A 21 2.52 -26.32 -13.56
C ASN A 21 1.34 -25.61 -14.23
N ALA A 22 0.16 -26.22 -14.21
CA ALA A 22 -1.05 -25.67 -14.84
C ALA A 22 -1.46 -24.30 -14.27
N LEU A 23 -1.25 -24.05 -12.98
CA LEU A 23 -1.51 -22.75 -12.36
C LEU A 23 -0.58 -21.67 -12.93
N GLY A 24 0.73 -21.96 -12.97
CA GLY A 24 1.71 -21.06 -13.55
C GLY A 24 1.45 -20.78 -15.04
N ASP A 25 0.95 -21.77 -15.80
CA ASP A 25 0.57 -21.56 -17.19
C ASP A 25 -0.58 -20.57 -17.33
N VAL A 26 -1.61 -20.65 -16.48
CA VAL A 26 -2.72 -19.69 -16.43
C VAL A 26 -2.21 -18.29 -16.07
N CYS A 27 -1.36 -18.17 -15.05
CA CYS A 27 -0.78 -16.89 -14.67
C CYS A 27 0.02 -16.25 -15.80
N ARG A 28 0.90 -17.03 -16.47
CA ARG A 28 1.70 -16.56 -17.62
C ARG A 28 0.87 -16.23 -18.85
N GLN A 29 -0.30 -16.84 -19.03
CA GLN A 29 -1.23 -16.48 -20.10
C GLN A 29 -1.70 -15.03 -19.97
N HIS A 30 -1.90 -14.54 -18.77
CA HIS A 30 -2.33 -13.17 -18.48
C HIS A 30 -1.14 -12.22 -18.24
N TYR A 31 -0.10 -12.69 -17.58
CA TYR A 31 1.06 -11.90 -17.16
C TYR A 31 2.38 -12.62 -17.52
N PRO A 32 2.75 -12.71 -18.80
CA PRO A 32 3.86 -13.55 -19.28
C PRO A 32 5.22 -13.19 -18.68
N HIS A 33 5.38 -11.97 -18.19
CA HIS A 33 6.59 -11.46 -17.51
C HIS A 33 6.32 -11.06 -16.05
N GLY A 34 5.27 -11.59 -15.45
CA GLY A 34 4.81 -11.28 -14.09
C GLY A 34 4.00 -9.98 -14.00
N ILE A 35 3.17 -9.90 -12.97
CA ILE A 35 2.26 -8.78 -12.71
C ILE A 35 3.03 -7.45 -12.62
N HIS A 36 4.21 -7.44 -11.99
CA HIS A 36 5.02 -6.22 -11.80
C HIS A 36 5.46 -5.58 -13.11
N ASN A 37 5.92 -6.39 -14.09
CA ASN A 37 6.29 -5.90 -15.40
C ASN A 37 5.06 -5.47 -16.21
N TYR A 38 3.97 -6.23 -16.11
CA TYR A 38 2.72 -5.83 -16.76
C TYR A 38 2.23 -4.47 -16.25
N LEU A 39 2.17 -4.29 -14.93
CA LEU A 39 1.75 -3.02 -14.33
C LEU A 39 2.70 -1.88 -14.66
N LYS A 40 4.02 -2.11 -14.70
CA LYS A 40 4.99 -1.11 -15.14
C LYS A 40 4.65 -0.56 -16.52
N ASP A 41 4.35 -1.45 -17.48
CA ASP A 41 4.06 -1.06 -18.85
C ASP A 41 2.66 -0.42 -18.99
N ALA A 42 1.66 -0.98 -18.29
CA ALA A 42 0.28 -0.50 -18.32
C ALA A 42 0.06 0.86 -17.64
N LEU A 43 0.91 1.20 -16.66
CA LEU A 43 0.86 2.46 -15.89
C LEU A 43 1.86 3.50 -16.39
N ALA A 44 2.63 3.21 -17.45
CA ALA A 44 3.62 4.14 -17.98
C ALA A 44 2.99 5.51 -18.32
N ALA A 45 3.62 6.59 -17.83
CA ALA A 45 3.20 7.96 -18.05
C ALA A 45 4.39 8.92 -17.91
N ASP A 46 4.30 10.10 -18.52
CA ASP A 46 5.42 11.06 -18.57
C ASP A 46 5.84 11.57 -17.18
N ASP A 47 4.92 11.61 -16.24
CA ASP A 47 5.14 12.05 -14.86
C ASP A 47 5.62 10.95 -13.92
N LEU A 48 5.76 9.69 -14.40
CA LEU A 48 6.17 8.53 -13.62
C LEU A 48 7.52 7.96 -14.08
N GLU A 49 8.34 7.53 -13.11
CA GLU A 49 9.51 6.68 -13.30
C GLU A 49 9.27 5.37 -12.59
N ILE A 50 8.93 4.30 -13.34
CA ILE A 50 8.47 3.05 -12.76
C ILE A 50 9.55 1.98 -12.86
N ARG A 51 9.85 1.33 -11.72
CA ARG A 51 10.73 0.16 -11.61
C ARG A 51 9.91 -1.04 -11.16
N ALA A 52 10.20 -2.20 -11.74
CA ALA A 52 9.55 -3.46 -11.42
C ALA A 52 10.58 -4.40 -10.80
N VAL A 53 10.28 -4.97 -9.64
CA VAL A 53 11.17 -5.86 -8.87
C VAL A 53 10.38 -7.03 -8.29
N SER A 54 11.09 -8.11 -7.94
CA SER A 54 10.46 -9.30 -7.38
C SER A 54 11.22 -9.89 -6.19
N LEU A 55 10.52 -10.76 -5.46
CA LEU A 55 11.03 -11.43 -4.27
C LEU A 55 12.35 -12.20 -4.52
N ASP A 56 12.52 -12.80 -5.69
CA ASP A 56 13.69 -13.65 -6.01
C ASP A 56 14.92 -12.84 -6.48
N MET A 57 14.80 -11.52 -6.61
CA MET A 57 15.94 -10.65 -6.89
C MET A 57 16.83 -10.50 -5.64
N PRO A 58 18.12 -10.15 -5.79
CA PRO A 58 18.99 -9.84 -4.66
C PRO A 58 18.32 -8.84 -3.69
N GLU A 59 18.52 -9.06 -2.38
CA GLU A 59 17.90 -8.27 -1.31
C GLU A 59 16.36 -8.20 -1.44
N GLN A 60 15.75 -9.30 -1.95
CA GLN A 60 14.32 -9.41 -2.22
C GLN A 60 13.80 -8.28 -3.13
N GLY A 61 14.62 -7.82 -4.07
CA GLY A 61 14.34 -6.76 -5.01
C GLY A 61 14.36 -5.34 -4.42
N MET A 62 14.67 -5.19 -3.13
CA MET A 62 14.56 -3.92 -2.41
C MET A 62 15.85 -3.54 -1.66
N PRO A 63 16.98 -3.31 -2.36
CA PRO A 63 18.19 -2.80 -1.73
C PRO A 63 17.95 -1.40 -1.12
N ASP A 64 18.72 -1.06 -0.09
CA ASP A 64 18.56 0.19 0.65
C ASP A 64 18.54 1.44 -0.26
N SER A 65 19.38 1.43 -1.30
CA SER A 65 19.41 2.53 -2.29
C SER A 65 18.09 2.69 -3.03
N LEU A 66 17.42 1.59 -3.40
CA LEU A 66 16.13 1.63 -4.05
C LEU A 66 15.02 2.05 -3.08
N ILE A 67 15.06 1.54 -1.83
CA ILE A 67 14.10 1.94 -0.79
C ILE A 67 14.15 3.45 -0.57
N GLN A 68 15.35 4.04 -0.50
CA GLN A 68 15.51 5.49 -0.34
C GLN A 68 15.07 6.29 -1.56
N ASP A 69 15.23 5.74 -2.76
CA ASP A 69 14.90 6.39 -4.04
C ASP A 69 13.44 6.13 -4.49
N THR A 70 12.61 5.51 -3.66
CA THR A 70 11.20 5.22 -3.95
C THR A 70 10.30 6.27 -3.29
N ASP A 71 9.47 6.95 -4.10
CA ASP A 71 8.42 7.86 -3.63
C ASP A 71 7.13 7.08 -3.31
N VAL A 72 6.75 6.09 -4.14
CA VAL A 72 5.55 5.26 -3.96
C VAL A 72 5.88 3.79 -4.23
N LEU A 73 5.57 2.94 -3.27
CA LEU A 73 5.70 1.49 -3.38
C LEU A 73 4.33 0.86 -3.68
N LEU A 74 4.23 0.09 -4.78
CA LEU A 74 3.12 -0.83 -5.02
C LEU A 74 3.56 -2.21 -4.55
N TRP A 75 2.75 -2.83 -3.70
CA TRP A 75 3.03 -4.13 -3.13
C TRP A 75 1.98 -5.15 -3.56
N TRP A 76 2.42 -6.19 -4.26
CA TRP A 76 1.62 -7.35 -4.59
C TRP A 76 2.27 -8.62 -4.03
N GLY A 77 1.52 -9.43 -3.28
CA GLY A 77 1.98 -10.71 -2.73
C GLY A 77 0.78 -11.56 -2.37
N HIS A 78 0.87 -12.87 -2.48
CA HIS A 78 -0.21 -13.81 -2.28
C HIS A 78 0.16 -14.96 -1.33
N CYS A 79 1.03 -15.88 -1.76
CA CYS A 79 1.35 -17.10 -1.00
C CYS A 79 2.69 -17.02 -0.25
N ALA A 80 3.56 -16.06 -0.59
CA ALA A 80 4.94 -16.02 -0.10
C ALA A 80 5.19 -14.95 0.99
N HIS A 81 4.16 -14.43 1.64
CA HIS A 81 4.31 -13.39 2.68
C HIS A 81 5.33 -13.75 3.77
N ALA A 82 5.41 -15.04 4.15
CA ALA A 82 6.35 -15.51 5.17
C ALA A 82 7.81 -15.45 4.71
N ARG A 83 8.08 -15.52 3.39
CA ARG A 83 9.44 -15.46 2.81
C ARG A 83 10.03 -14.04 2.86
N VAL A 84 9.21 -13.01 2.96
CA VAL A 84 9.68 -11.63 3.12
C VAL A 84 10.39 -11.51 4.47
N GLU A 85 11.64 -11.04 4.46
CA GLU A 85 12.43 -10.87 5.67
C GLU A 85 11.84 -9.80 6.58
N ASP A 86 11.88 -10.04 7.89
CA ASP A 86 11.38 -9.06 8.87
C ASP A 86 12.18 -7.75 8.81
N ALA A 87 13.49 -7.85 8.60
CA ALA A 87 14.34 -6.67 8.44
C ALA A 87 13.95 -5.81 7.23
N LEU A 88 13.54 -6.42 6.11
CA LEU A 88 13.00 -5.67 4.96
C LEU A 88 11.68 -5.00 5.33
N ALA A 89 10.76 -5.74 5.95
CA ALA A 89 9.48 -5.19 6.36
C ALA A 89 9.64 -4.02 7.37
N ASP A 90 10.62 -4.07 8.28
CA ASP A 90 10.94 -2.97 9.21
C ASP A 90 11.42 -1.72 8.46
N LYS A 91 12.34 -1.89 7.50
CA LYS A 91 12.83 -0.77 6.68
C LYS A 91 11.71 -0.11 5.88
N LEU A 92 10.84 -0.93 5.25
CA LEU A 92 9.71 -0.42 4.46
C LEU A 92 8.68 0.28 5.35
N GLN A 93 8.37 -0.28 6.54
CA GLN A 93 7.49 0.37 7.51
C GLN A 93 8.03 1.74 7.89
N LYS A 94 9.32 1.83 8.25
CA LYS A 94 9.97 3.09 8.58
C LYS A 94 9.84 4.09 7.43
N ARG A 95 10.13 3.67 6.19
CA ARG A 95 10.04 4.55 5.02
C ARG A 95 8.61 5.06 4.77
N VAL A 96 7.58 4.22 5.02
CA VAL A 96 6.18 4.69 4.94
C VAL A 96 5.90 5.72 6.04
N LEU A 97 6.31 5.47 7.28
CA LEU A 97 6.14 6.43 8.37
C LEU A 97 6.87 7.75 8.09
N ASP A 98 8.01 7.71 7.43
CA ASP A 98 8.79 8.89 7.00
C ASP A 98 8.14 9.62 5.80
N GLY A 99 7.20 9.02 5.06
CA GLY A 99 6.43 9.69 4.00
C GLY A 99 6.31 8.95 2.67
N MET A 100 7.00 7.82 2.46
CA MET A 100 6.81 7.01 1.25
C MET A 100 5.34 6.57 1.14
N GLY A 101 4.75 6.74 -0.05
CA GLY A 101 3.42 6.20 -0.33
C GLY A 101 3.43 4.68 -0.43
N LEU A 102 2.34 4.02 -0.02
CA LEU A 102 2.17 2.58 -0.15
C LEU A 102 0.82 2.26 -0.78
N ILE A 103 0.84 1.45 -1.84
CA ILE A 103 -0.36 0.88 -2.45
C ILE A 103 -0.27 -0.63 -2.29
N VAL A 104 -1.22 -1.20 -1.57
CA VAL A 104 -1.29 -2.63 -1.30
C VAL A 104 -2.40 -3.23 -2.15
N LEU A 105 -2.04 -4.17 -3.00
CA LEU A 105 -2.94 -4.77 -3.97
C LEU A 105 -3.36 -6.17 -3.53
N HIS A 106 -4.66 -6.45 -3.69
CA HIS A 106 -5.25 -7.77 -3.55
C HIS A 106 -4.86 -8.48 -2.24
N SER A 107 -4.33 -9.69 -2.32
CA SER A 107 -3.88 -10.51 -1.19
C SER A 107 -2.67 -9.92 -0.44
N GLY A 108 -2.08 -8.84 -0.94
CA GLY A 108 -1.10 -8.03 -0.21
C GLY A 108 -1.59 -7.52 1.15
N HIS A 109 -2.92 -7.57 1.44
CA HIS A 109 -3.46 -7.29 2.77
C HIS A 109 -2.80 -8.12 3.87
N TYR A 110 -2.40 -9.35 3.56
CA TYR A 110 -1.78 -10.25 4.52
C TYR A 110 -0.26 -10.09 4.63
N SER A 111 0.35 -9.17 3.88
CA SER A 111 1.78 -8.88 3.91
C SER A 111 2.25 -8.37 5.28
N LYS A 112 3.52 -8.67 5.61
CA LYS A 112 4.14 -8.20 6.86
C LYS A 112 4.11 -6.68 6.98
N ILE A 113 4.38 -5.96 5.89
CA ILE A 113 4.38 -4.49 5.89
C ILE A 113 2.99 -3.93 6.18
N PHE A 114 1.94 -4.46 5.54
CA PHE A 114 0.59 -3.94 5.75
C PHE A 114 0.10 -4.23 7.16
N LYS A 115 0.27 -5.46 7.67
CA LYS A 115 -0.08 -5.82 9.06
C LYS A 115 0.62 -4.95 10.09
N ARG A 116 1.91 -4.65 9.91
CA ARG A 116 2.66 -3.76 10.82
C ARG A 116 2.11 -2.33 10.83
N LEU A 117 1.73 -1.81 9.66
CA LEU A 117 1.17 -0.46 9.54
C LEU A 117 -0.28 -0.37 10.03
N MET A 118 -1.04 -1.45 9.90
CA MET A 118 -2.42 -1.51 10.39
C MET A 118 -2.51 -1.84 11.88
N GLY A 119 -1.60 -2.66 12.40
CA GLY A 119 -1.62 -3.11 13.80
C GLY A 119 -2.71 -4.14 14.10
N THR A 120 -3.27 -4.79 13.07
CA THR A 120 -4.32 -5.80 13.15
C THR A 120 -3.90 -7.05 12.38
N SER A 121 -4.73 -8.10 12.41
CA SER A 121 -4.45 -9.33 11.65
C SER A 121 -4.55 -9.14 10.13
N CYS A 122 -5.30 -8.12 9.70
CA CYS A 122 -5.69 -7.89 8.31
C CYS A 122 -6.36 -9.11 7.66
N SER A 123 -6.95 -10.00 8.45
CA SER A 123 -7.69 -11.17 7.98
C SER A 123 -9.03 -10.74 7.37
N LEU A 124 -9.52 -11.57 6.46
CA LEU A 124 -10.80 -11.39 5.77
C LEU A 124 -11.38 -12.76 5.41
N HIS A 125 -12.62 -12.78 4.94
CA HIS A 125 -13.21 -13.98 4.32
C HIS A 125 -12.93 -13.99 2.82
N TRP A 126 -12.69 -15.16 2.25
CA TRP A 126 -12.41 -15.30 0.82
C TRP A 126 -13.08 -16.56 0.24
N ARG A 127 -13.29 -16.53 -1.07
CA ARG A 127 -13.79 -17.67 -1.86
C ARG A 127 -13.28 -17.58 -3.28
N GLU A 128 -12.64 -18.65 -3.76
CA GLU A 128 -12.08 -18.72 -5.12
C GLU A 128 -12.98 -19.57 -6.02
N VAL A 129 -13.91 -18.91 -6.72
CA VAL A 129 -14.83 -19.56 -7.68
C VAL A 129 -15.00 -18.75 -8.97
N GLY A 130 -14.19 -17.71 -9.18
CA GLY A 130 -14.22 -16.91 -10.41
C GLY A 130 -15.48 -16.09 -10.59
N GLU A 131 -16.09 -15.63 -9.50
CA GLU A 131 -17.34 -14.89 -9.54
C GLU A 131 -17.18 -13.42 -9.96
N LYS A 132 -18.26 -12.80 -10.35
CA LYS A 132 -18.30 -11.41 -10.75
C LYS A 132 -18.24 -10.49 -9.54
N GLU A 133 -17.44 -9.42 -9.65
CA GLU A 133 -17.34 -8.33 -8.69
C GLU A 133 -17.91 -7.05 -9.32
N ARG A 134 -18.72 -6.32 -8.56
CA ARG A 134 -19.13 -4.96 -8.89
C ARG A 134 -18.62 -3.98 -7.85
N LEU A 135 -17.86 -3.00 -8.30
CA LEU A 135 -17.34 -1.93 -7.45
C LEU A 135 -18.23 -0.68 -7.56
N TRP A 136 -18.44 -0.02 -6.43
CA TRP A 136 -18.99 1.34 -6.35
C TRP A 136 -17.98 2.27 -5.69
N LYS A 137 -17.78 3.45 -6.27
CA LYS A 137 -17.09 4.51 -5.53
C LYS A 137 -18.05 5.15 -4.52
N VAL A 138 -17.65 5.17 -3.26
CA VAL A 138 -18.45 5.76 -2.17
C VAL A 138 -18.04 7.18 -1.85
N VAL A 139 -16.87 7.63 -2.35
CA VAL A 139 -16.39 9.01 -2.26
C VAL A 139 -16.22 9.58 -3.66
N ARG A 140 -17.13 10.46 -4.06
CA ARG A 140 -17.18 11.00 -5.43
C ARG A 140 -16.06 11.99 -5.78
N LYS A 141 -15.58 12.76 -4.80
CA LYS A 141 -14.56 13.80 -4.97
C LYS A 141 -13.30 13.44 -4.20
N HIS A 142 -12.66 12.36 -4.60
CA HIS A 142 -11.35 11.97 -4.07
C HIS A 142 -10.38 11.83 -5.25
N PRO A 143 -9.09 12.21 -5.12
CA PRO A 143 -8.13 12.08 -6.21
C PRO A 143 -8.08 10.68 -6.82
N ILE A 144 -8.19 9.63 -6.01
CA ILE A 144 -8.19 8.23 -6.48
C ILE A 144 -9.40 7.92 -7.39
N THR A 145 -10.52 8.62 -7.23
CA THR A 145 -11.75 8.37 -8.02
C THR A 145 -11.89 9.24 -9.26
N ASP A 146 -10.88 10.06 -9.58
CA ASP A 146 -10.93 10.95 -10.72
C ASP A 146 -10.98 10.18 -12.04
N GLY A 147 -11.96 10.52 -12.89
CA GLY A 147 -12.20 9.83 -14.16
C GLY A 147 -12.64 8.36 -14.05
N VAL A 148 -12.91 7.85 -12.84
CA VAL A 148 -13.49 6.52 -12.62
C VAL A 148 -15.02 6.60 -12.67
N PRO A 149 -15.74 5.68 -13.34
CA PRO A 149 -17.21 5.67 -13.34
C PRO A 149 -17.79 5.45 -11.93
N GLU A 150 -19.08 5.77 -11.71
CA GLU A 150 -19.74 5.55 -10.41
C GLU A 150 -19.70 4.08 -9.98
N THR A 151 -19.75 3.19 -10.96
CA THR A 151 -19.64 1.74 -10.77
C THR A 151 -19.00 1.10 -12.00
N PHE A 152 -18.26 0.02 -11.79
CA PHE A 152 -17.78 -0.85 -12.86
C PHE A 152 -17.76 -2.31 -12.40
N VAL A 153 -17.63 -3.23 -13.35
CA VAL A 153 -17.71 -4.67 -13.11
C VAL A 153 -16.44 -5.35 -13.56
N ILE A 154 -15.90 -6.21 -12.69
CA ILE A 154 -14.87 -7.19 -13.01
C ILE A 154 -15.59 -8.53 -13.22
N PRO A 155 -15.48 -9.14 -14.41
CA PRO A 155 -16.28 -10.31 -14.75
C PRO A 155 -15.90 -11.57 -13.97
N HIS A 156 -14.63 -11.74 -13.62
CA HIS A 156 -14.12 -12.90 -12.88
C HIS A 156 -13.05 -12.46 -11.88
N THR A 157 -13.21 -12.88 -10.63
CA THR A 157 -12.25 -12.60 -9.55
C THR A 157 -12.40 -13.60 -8.40
N GLU A 158 -11.41 -13.65 -7.52
CA GLU A 158 -11.55 -14.18 -6.17
C GLU A 158 -12.41 -13.24 -5.33
N MET A 159 -13.38 -13.76 -4.59
CA MET A 159 -14.21 -12.99 -3.68
C MET A 159 -13.47 -12.73 -2.37
N TYR A 160 -13.46 -11.46 -1.94
CA TYR A 160 -13.17 -11.05 -0.58
C TYR A 160 -14.44 -10.54 0.10
N GLY A 161 -14.61 -10.87 1.39
CA GLY A 161 -15.83 -10.53 2.14
C GLY A 161 -15.54 -9.98 3.53
N GLU A 162 -16.46 -9.15 4.01
CA GLU A 162 -16.43 -8.68 5.39
C GLU A 162 -16.68 -9.87 6.37
N SER A 163 -16.10 -9.83 7.62
CA SER A 163 -15.39 -8.67 8.12
C SER A 163 -13.91 -8.69 7.72
N PHE A 164 -13.41 -7.54 7.34
CA PHE A 164 -12.00 -7.27 7.09
C PHE A 164 -11.40 -6.62 8.35
N ASP A 165 -10.44 -7.30 9.00
CA ASP A 165 -9.83 -6.85 10.25
C ASP A 165 -8.78 -5.76 9.99
N ILE A 166 -9.25 -4.55 9.71
CA ILE A 166 -8.45 -3.34 9.54
C ILE A 166 -8.94 -2.23 10.49
N PRO A 167 -8.10 -1.25 10.85
CA PRO A 167 -8.49 -0.14 11.73
C PRO A 167 -9.69 0.66 11.19
N ASP A 168 -10.53 1.16 12.11
CA ASP A 168 -11.74 1.93 11.78
C ASP A 168 -11.45 3.35 11.29
N ASP A 169 -10.21 3.84 11.43
CA ASP A 169 -9.79 5.17 10.93
C ASP A 169 -9.57 5.22 9.42
N GLY A 170 -9.73 4.07 8.73
CA GLY A 170 -9.67 3.97 7.29
C GLY A 170 -10.83 4.68 6.58
N LYS A 171 -10.51 5.44 5.52
CA LYS A 171 -11.54 6.05 4.66
C LYS A 171 -11.88 5.14 3.49
N ASN A 172 -13.11 4.65 3.45
CA ASN A 172 -13.61 3.84 2.35
C ASN A 172 -13.74 4.68 1.07
N ILE A 173 -13.09 4.25 0.00
CA ILE A 173 -13.13 4.86 -1.34
C ILE A 173 -14.01 4.03 -2.27
N PHE A 174 -13.88 2.69 -2.18
CA PHE A 174 -14.66 1.72 -2.95
C PHE A 174 -15.25 0.65 -2.03
N ILE A 175 -16.47 0.22 -2.38
CA ILE A 175 -17.11 -0.97 -1.81
C ILE A 175 -17.47 -1.88 -2.97
N SER A 176 -17.26 -3.17 -2.79
CA SER A 176 -17.60 -4.21 -3.75
C SER A 176 -18.80 -5.04 -3.28
N TRP A 177 -19.55 -5.51 -4.25
CA TRP A 177 -20.52 -6.59 -4.14
C TRP A 177 -20.10 -7.72 -5.08
N TYR A 178 -20.15 -8.94 -4.57
CA TYR A 178 -19.85 -10.14 -5.32
C TYR A 178 -21.11 -10.92 -5.64
N GLU A 179 -21.10 -11.67 -6.74
CA GLU A 179 -22.30 -12.36 -7.25
C GLU A 179 -22.89 -13.35 -6.23
N GLY A 180 -22.06 -13.93 -5.37
CA GLY A 180 -22.50 -14.74 -4.25
C GLY A 180 -23.16 -13.99 -3.09
N GLY A 181 -23.34 -12.67 -3.17
CA GLY A 181 -24.05 -11.83 -2.20
C GLY A 181 -23.15 -11.19 -1.13
N ASN A 182 -21.85 -11.42 -1.15
CA ASN A 182 -20.91 -10.83 -0.20
C ASN A 182 -20.59 -9.37 -0.54
N VAL A 183 -20.28 -8.57 0.48
CA VAL A 183 -19.82 -7.19 0.35
C VAL A 183 -18.43 -7.03 0.97
N PHE A 184 -17.66 -6.04 0.48
CA PHE A 184 -16.30 -5.82 0.94
C PHE A 184 -15.86 -4.37 0.79
N ARG A 185 -15.07 -3.87 1.74
CA ARG A 185 -14.37 -2.57 1.63
C ARG A 185 -13.17 -2.72 0.68
N SER A 186 -13.43 -2.67 -0.61
CA SER A 186 -12.47 -2.99 -1.68
C SER A 186 -11.45 -1.90 -1.99
N GLY A 187 -11.65 -0.69 -1.47
CA GLY A 187 -10.68 0.40 -1.58
C GLY A 187 -10.68 1.25 -0.33
N VAL A 188 -9.60 1.23 0.45
CA VAL A 188 -9.51 1.94 1.74
C VAL A 188 -8.20 2.71 1.82
N THR A 189 -8.26 3.97 2.25
CA THR A 189 -7.07 4.79 2.48
C THR A 189 -6.80 4.99 3.96
N PHE A 190 -5.51 5.05 4.32
CA PHE A 190 -5.03 5.32 5.67
C PHE A 190 -3.91 6.35 5.65
N LEU A 191 -3.70 7.00 6.79
CA LEU A 191 -2.52 7.83 7.06
C LEU A 191 -1.73 7.19 8.21
N ARG A 192 -0.44 6.94 8.00
CA ARG A 192 0.46 6.42 9.03
C ARG A 192 1.75 7.21 9.01
N GLY A 193 2.03 7.93 10.11
CA GLY A 193 3.09 8.93 10.11
C GLY A 193 2.85 9.99 9.03
N ASN A 194 3.82 10.17 8.15
CA ASN A 194 3.71 11.05 6.98
C ASN A 194 3.24 10.29 5.71
N GLY A 195 3.17 8.94 5.76
CA GLY A 195 2.83 8.11 4.62
C GLY A 195 1.33 8.01 4.37
N ARG A 196 1.00 7.92 3.07
CA ARG A 196 -0.35 7.66 2.57
C ARG A 196 -0.43 6.23 2.08
N ILE A 197 -1.40 5.49 2.57
CA ILE A 197 -1.59 4.08 2.25
C ILE A 197 -2.93 3.91 1.55
N PHE A 198 -2.95 3.16 0.45
CA PHE A 198 -4.17 2.74 -0.22
C PHE A 198 -4.17 1.23 -0.37
N TYR A 199 -5.15 0.57 0.21
CA TYR A 199 -5.47 -0.83 -0.06
C TYR A 199 -6.51 -0.90 -1.17
N PHE A 200 -6.29 -1.81 -2.16
CA PHE A 200 -7.22 -2.04 -3.25
C PHE A 200 -7.32 -3.54 -3.56
N SER A 201 -8.52 -4.13 -3.36
CA SER A 201 -8.71 -5.57 -3.46
C SER A 201 -8.72 -6.14 -4.88
N PRO A 202 -9.19 -5.46 -5.95
CA PRO A 202 -9.13 -6.02 -7.28
C PRO A 202 -7.71 -6.42 -7.69
N GLY A 203 -7.56 -7.69 -8.08
CA GLY A 203 -6.28 -8.20 -8.56
C GLY A 203 -6.08 -9.66 -8.15
N HIS A 204 -5.89 -10.55 -9.11
CA HIS A 204 -5.52 -11.93 -8.89
C HIS A 204 -4.68 -12.40 -10.07
N GLU A 205 -3.69 -13.25 -9.84
CA GLU A 205 -2.76 -13.69 -10.89
C GLU A 205 -3.39 -14.56 -11.95
N THR A 206 -4.49 -15.25 -11.63
CA THR A 206 -5.19 -16.15 -12.56
C THR A 206 -6.27 -15.47 -13.39
N TYR A 207 -6.53 -14.18 -13.16
CA TYR A 207 -7.51 -13.40 -13.92
C TYR A 207 -6.87 -12.13 -14.51
N PRO A 208 -7.32 -11.68 -15.70
CA PRO A 208 -6.74 -10.48 -16.34
C PRO A 208 -7.25 -9.17 -15.74
N ILE A 209 -7.35 -9.09 -14.40
CA ILE A 209 -7.98 -7.95 -13.72
C ILE A 209 -7.22 -6.65 -13.97
N TYR A 210 -5.88 -6.70 -13.97
CA TYR A 210 -5.05 -5.52 -14.24
C TYR A 210 -5.10 -5.05 -15.69
N HIS A 211 -5.74 -5.80 -16.61
CA HIS A 211 -6.03 -5.34 -17.98
C HIS A 211 -7.24 -4.39 -18.01
N ASP A 212 -8.10 -4.38 -16.99
CA ASP A 212 -9.23 -3.47 -16.92
C ASP A 212 -8.78 -2.01 -16.79
N LYS A 213 -9.32 -1.13 -17.65
CA LYS A 213 -8.89 0.27 -17.71
C LYS A 213 -9.32 1.09 -16.50
N ASN A 214 -10.42 0.71 -15.82
CA ASN A 214 -10.82 1.37 -14.58
C ASN A 214 -9.90 0.99 -13.43
N VAL A 215 -9.51 -0.30 -13.34
CA VAL A 215 -8.52 -0.77 -12.37
C VAL A 215 -7.19 -0.04 -12.57
N GLN A 216 -6.68 0.04 -13.82
CA GLN A 216 -5.46 0.79 -14.14
C GLN A 216 -5.57 2.26 -13.74
N ARG A 217 -6.72 2.90 -14.01
CA ARG A 217 -6.97 4.31 -13.65
C ARG A 217 -6.98 4.51 -12.15
N VAL A 218 -7.62 3.63 -11.39
CA VAL A 218 -7.62 3.69 -9.92
C VAL A 218 -6.19 3.61 -9.38
N ILE A 219 -5.37 2.66 -9.87
CA ILE A 219 -3.98 2.49 -9.43
C ILE A 219 -3.14 3.73 -9.82
N ALA A 220 -3.26 4.22 -11.05
CA ALA A 220 -2.54 5.41 -11.52
C ALA A 220 -2.88 6.67 -10.70
N ASN A 221 -4.15 6.84 -10.36
CA ASN A 221 -4.61 7.91 -9.48
C ASN A 221 -4.09 7.74 -8.05
N ALA A 222 -4.08 6.50 -7.55
CA ALA A 222 -3.57 6.18 -6.22
C ALA A 222 -2.07 6.48 -6.09
N ILE A 223 -1.27 6.21 -7.12
CA ILE A 223 0.16 6.58 -7.17
C ILE A 223 0.32 8.09 -6.96
N ARG A 224 -0.42 8.91 -7.71
CA ARG A 224 -0.33 10.37 -7.61
C ARG A 224 -0.85 10.89 -6.27
N TRP A 225 -1.90 10.28 -5.73
CA TRP A 225 -2.42 10.62 -4.41
C TRP A 225 -1.45 10.23 -3.28
N ALA A 226 -0.79 9.08 -3.39
CA ALA A 226 0.12 8.57 -2.37
C ALA A 226 1.52 9.21 -2.44
N ASN A 227 1.86 9.90 -3.55
CA ASN A 227 3.13 10.59 -3.70
C ASN A 227 3.39 11.49 -2.48
N PRO A 228 4.60 11.46 -1.89
CA PRO A 228 4.95 12.27 -0.73
C PRO A 228 4.58 13.74 -0.91
N GLN A 229 3.84 14.26 0.04
CA GLN A 229 3.57 15.69 0.15
C GLN A 229 4.67 16.33 1.01
N SER A 230 4.65 17.65 1.17
CA SER A 230 5.51 18.27 2.17
C SER A 230 5.32 17.54 3.51
N MET A 231 6.42 17.11 4.11
CA MET A 231 6.38 16.45 5.42
C MET A 231 5.64 17.36 6.39
N ARG A 232 4.71 16.80 7.15
CA ARG A 232 4.20 17.48 8.33
C ARG A 232 5.40 17.68 9.25
N ASP A 233 5.53 18.88 9.77
CA ASP A 233 6.46 19.09 10.88
C ASP A 233 5.92 18.26 12.06
N VAL A 234 6.55 17.12 12.30
CA VAL A 234 6.22 16.21 13.41
C VAL A 234 7.19 16.36 14.56
N TRP A 235 8.18 17.24 14.38
CA TRP A 235 9.14 17.53 15.42
C TRP A 235 8.55 18.58 16.37
N VAL A 236 8.44 18.21 17.61
CA VAL A 236 8.02 19.12 18.69
C VAL A 236 9.24 19.41 19.53
N GLU A 237 9.68 20.65 19.52
CA GLU A 237 10.77 21.10 20.37
C GLU A 237 10.31 21.21 21.83
N ASN A 238 11.24 21.01 22.75
CA ASN A 238 10.97 21.31 24.16
C ASN A 238 10.70 22.80 24.33
N ILE A 239 9.79 23.14 25.22
CA ILE A 239 9.49 24.52 25.62
C ILE A 239 10.30 24.80 26.90
N PRO A 240 11.48 25.43 26.81
CA PRO A 240 12.35 25.66 27.94
C PRO A 240 11.81 26.73 28.90
N GLU A 241 10.98 27.63 28.40
CA GLU A 241 10.39 28.74 29.18
C GLU A 241 8.87 28.62 29.14
N GLY A 242 8.22 28.86 30.26
CA GLY A 242 6.76 28.90 30.33
C GLY A 242 6.23 30.23 29.80
N ASP A 243 5.01 30.21 29.22
CA ASP A 243 4.31 31.43 28.78
C ASP A 243 3.90 32.31 29.98
N GLU A 244 3.88 31.75 31.19
CA GLU A 244 3.63 32.45 32.45
C GLU A 244 4.77 32.25 33.44
N VAL A 245 4.89 33.15 34.39
CA VAL A 245 5.90 33.07 35.44
C VAL A 245 5.68 31.82 36.31
N ILE A 246 6.64 30.90 36.35
CA ILE A 246 6.57 29.74 37.21
C ILE A 246 6.92 30.19 38.66
N THR A 247 5.94 30.12 39.56
CA THR A 247 6.09 30.48 40.96
C THR A 247 6.24 29.26 41.88
N THR A 248 5.96 28.05 41.38
CA THR A 248 6.13 26.82 42.17
C THR A 248 7.61 26.51 42.34
N PRO A 249 8.09 26.29 43.56
CA PRO A 249 9.48 25.91 43.77
C PRO A 249 9.84 24.60 43.04
N ASN A 250 10.97 24.61 42.34
CA ASN A 250 11.49 23.39 41.70
C ASN A 250 12.17 22.49 42.75
N PRO A 251 11.62 21.31 43.09
CA PRO A 251 12.22 20.41 44.08
C PRO A 251 13.52 19.77 43.58
N LEU A 252 13.85 19.92 42.30
CA LEU A 252 15.03 19.36 41.64
C LEU A 252 16.06 20.44 41.27
N ALA A 253 15.93 21.66 41.77
CA ALA A 253 16.77 22.78 41.35
C ALA A 253 18.29 22.52 41.56
N ASP A 254 18.66 21.74 42.58
CA ASP A 254 20.04 21.38 42.92
C ASP A 254 20.47 19.99 42.38
N ILE A 255 19.63 19.36 41.57
CA ILE A 255 19.90 18.00 41.05
C ILE A 255 20.21 18.08 39.54
N ASP A 256 21.32 17.47 39.13
CA ASP A 256 21.61 17.29 37.69
C ASP A 256 20.62 16.29 37.06
N THR A 257 19.65 16.82 36.35
CA THR A 257 18.63 16.05 35.63
C THR A 257 19.01 15.72 34.20
N SER A 258 20.19 16.10 33.72
CA SER A 258 20.63 15.88 32.33
C SER A 258 20.59 14.40 31.90
N ALA A 259 20.71 13.48 32.85
CA ALA A 259 20.63 12.04 32.59
C ALA A 259 19.19 11.57 32.26
N LEU A 260 18.13 12.31 32.67
CA LEU A 260 16.75 11.93 32.41
C LEU A 260 16.35 12.12 30.94
N HIS A 261 17.09 12.91 30.20
CA HIS A 261 16.76 13.31 28.80
C HIS A 261 17.73 12.73 27.77
N LYS A 262 18.66 11.84 28.17
CA LYS A 262 19.66 11.25 27.25
C LYS A 262 19.14 10.13 26.36
N ALA A 263 17.87 9.76 26.45
CA ALA A 263 17.26 8.64 25.71
C ALA A 263 16.25 9.08 24.65
N GLN A 264 16.26 10.34 24.24
CA GLN A 264 15.40 10.85 23.14
C GLN A 264 16.22 11.09 21.87
#